data_b8b64fcd8b551d6a0042c8e2ea2d259f
#
_entry.id   b8b64fcd8b551d6a0042c8e2ea2d259f
#
_cell.length_a   1.000
_cell.length_b   1.000
_cell.length_c   1.000
_cell.angle_alpha   90.00
_cell.angle_beta   90.00
_cell.angle_gamma   90.00
#
_symmetry.space_group_name_H-M   'P 1'
#
loop_
_entity.id
_entity.type
_entity.pdbx_description
1 polymer ?
#
loop_
_entity_poly.entity_id
_entity_poly.type
_entity_poly.pdbx_seq_one_letter_code
_entity_poly.pdbx_strand_id
1 'polypeptide(L)'
;MKLEGKKVFFLGDSITEGVGASCSENCYVSVMERKYGIKAFNYGVSGTRLAIQSQPTVEAPAYDETFCERAKRMEGEPDIIVVFGGTNDFGHGDAPFGDLLDDAPYTFCGACRDLFTYLQKRYPLARIIRSPCATSTAISA
;
A
#
# COMPACT_ATOMS: atom_id res chain seq x y z
N MET A 1 -18.54 12.73 -5.82
CA MET A 1 -18.37 12.61 -4.34
C MET A 1 -17.58 13.80 -3.85
N LYS A 2 -18.08 14.48 -2.81
CA LYS A 2 -17.36 15.57 -2.15
C LYS A 2 -16.29 14.95 -1.24
N LEU A 3 -15.04 15.37 -1.35
CA LEU A 3 -13.92 14.82 -0.60
C LEU A 3 -13.67 15.52 0.74
N GLU A 4 -14.06 16.79 0.85
CA GLU A 4 -13.87 17.59 2.06
C GLU A 4 -14.39 16.90 3.32
N GLY A 5 -13.57 16.81 4.35
CA GLY A 5 -13.88 16.16 5.63
C GLY A 5 -13.81 14.63 5.62
N LYS A 6 -13.63 13.99 4.45
CA LYS A 6 -13.49 12.53 4.36
C LYS A 6 -12.21 12.03 5.01
N LYS A 7 -12.32 10.92 5.75
CA LYS A 7 -11.17 10.23 6.32
C LYS A 7 -10.54 9.32 5.27
N VAL A 8 -9.27 9.55 4.95
CA VAL A 8 -8.55 8.80 3.93
C VAL A 8 -7.31 8.16 4.54
N PHE A 9 -7.23 6.84 4.47
CA PHE A 9 -6.06 6.07 4.86
C PHE A 9 -5.18 5.86 3.63
N PHE A 10 -3.90 6.17 3.76
CA PHE A 10 -2.90 5.97 2.70
C PHE A 10 -1.92 4.87 3.13
N LEU A 11 -2.13 3.66 2.64
CA LEU A 11 -1.25 2.53 2.88
C LEU A 11 -0.24 2.44 1.74
N GLY A 12 1.04 2.50 2.06
CA GLY A 12 2.08 2.52 1.04
C GLY A 12 3.49 2.30 1.56
N ASP A 13 4.44 2.52 0.68
CA ASP A 13 5.88 2.42 0.93
C ASP A 13 6.53 3.81 1.13
N SER A 14 7.81 3.94 0.74
CA SER A 14 8.58 5.18 0.86
C SER A 14 7.95 6.37 0.13
N ILE A 15 7.28 6.14 -0.99
CA ILE A 15 6.62 7.20 -1.75
C ILE A 15 5.47 7.79 -0.94
N THR A 16 4.70 6.94 -0.28
CA THR A 16 3.60 7.34 0.60
C THR A 16 4.12 7.99 1.89
N GLU A 17 5.18 7.43 2.47
CA GLU A 17 5.86 8.01 3.64
C GLU A 17 6.35 9.44 3.36
N GLY A 18 6.78 9.71 2.13
CA GLY A 18 7.24 11.02 1.69
C GLY A 18 8.75 11.12 1.46
N VAL A 19 9.44 9.98 1.36
CA VAL A 19 10.87 9.95 1.03
C VAL A 19 11.09 10.56 -0.35
N GLY A 20 12.06 11.48 -0.44
CA GLY A 20 12.36 12.22 -1.66
C GLY A 20 11.54 13.51 -1.85
N ALA A 21 10.52 13.75 -1.04
CA ALA A 21 9.87 15.05 -0.98
C ALA A 21 10.82 16.07 -0.32
N SER A 22 10.74 17.35 -0.73
CA SER A 22 11.58 18.41 -0.17
C SER A 22 11.33 18.65 1.33
N CYS A 23 10.11 18.35 1.79
CA CYS A 23 9.71 18.34 3.19
C CYS A 23 8.42 17.52 3.34
N SER A 24 8.02 17.20 4.57
CA SER A 24 6.81 16.39 4.85
C SER A 24 5.53 16.99 4.27
N GLU A 25 5.42 18.32 4.26
CA GLU A 25 4.27 19.02 3.70
C GLU A 25 4.15 18.88 2.18
N ASN A 26 5.22 18.49 1.49
CA ASN A 26 5.28 18.33 0.05
C ASN A 26 5.14 16.87 -0.41
N CYS A 27 5.02 15.92 0.52
CA CYS A 27 4.63 14.56 0.13
C CYS A 27 3.20 14.56 -0.41
N TYR A 28 2.89 13.62 -1.32
CA TYR A 28 1.60 13.65 -2.00
C TYR A 28 0.41 13.53 -1.04
N VAL A 29 0.56 12.81 0.07
CA VAL A 29 -0.49 12.67 1.09
C VAL A 29 -0.86 14.03 1.69
N SER A 30 0.15 14.81 2.10
CA SER A 30 -0.05 16.16 2.65
C SER A 30 -0.61 17.14 1.61
N VAL A 31 -0.17 17.02 0.35
CA VAL A 31 -0.71 17.81 -0.76
C VAL A 31 -2.19 17.50 -0.99
N MET A 32 -2.56 16.22 -0.98
CA MET A 32 -3.95 15.79 -1.11
C MET A 32 -4.82 16.34 0.03
N GLU A 33 -4.32 16.28 1.26
CA GLU A 33 -5.02 16.82 2.42
C GLU A 33 -5.33 18.32 2.25
N ARG A 34 -4.31 19.12 1.94
CA ARG A 34 -4.50 20.57 1.73
C ARG A 34 -5.40 20.91 0.55
N LYS A 35 -5.21 20.19 -0.56
CA LYS A 35 -5.94 20.49 -1.82
C LYS A 35 -7.41 20.13 -1.75
N TYR A 36 -7.75 19.03 -1.09
CA TYR A 36 -9.10 18.48 -1.11
C TYR A 36 -9.83 18.55 0.23
N GLY A 37 -9.18 19.08 1.28
CA GLY A 37 -9.78 19.20 2.61
C GLY A 37 -10.10 17.85 3.26
N ILE A 38 -9.41 16.78 2.88
CA ILE A 38 -9.57 15.47 3.50
C ILE A 38 -8.86 15.42 4.85
N LYS A 39 -9.18 14.42 5.65
CA LYS A 39 -8.44 14.04 6.85
C LYS A 39 -7.54 12.86 6.50
N ALA A 40 -6.26 13.14 6.21
CA ALA A 40 -5.32 12.14 5.75
C ALA A 40 -4.61 11.44 6.90
N PHE A 41 -4.51 10.11 6.80
CA PHE A 41 -3.74 9.25 7.71
C PHE A 41 -2.69 8.52 6.88
N ASN A 42 -1.42 8.85 7.10
CA ASN A 42 -0.31 8.31 6.34
C ASN A 42 0.24 7.04 7.00
N TYR A 43 0.04 5.91 6.36
CA TYR A 43 0.58 4.60 6.74
C TYR A 43 1.68 4.14 5.76
N GLY A 44 2.46 5.07 5.23
CA GLY A 44 3.63 4.78 4.41
C GLY A 44 4.82 4.33 5.27
N VAL A 45 5.49 3.26 4.87
CA VAL A 45 6.73 2.77 5.49
C VAL A 45 7.71 2.36 4.42
N SER A 46 8.88 3.00 4.40
CA SER A 46 9.93 2.77 3.42
C SER A 46 10.37 1.31 3.32
N GLY A 47 10.64 0.87 2.10
CA GLY A 47 11.20 -0.44 1.81
C GLY A 47 10.24 -1.61 1.91
N THR A 48 9.03 -1.41 2.42
CA THR A 48 8.06 -2.48 2.65
C THR A 48 7.46 -3.02 1.36
N ARG A 49 7.07 -4.29 1.38
CA ARG A 49 6.56 -5.07 0.24
C ARG A 49 5.18 -5.62 0.54
N LEU A 50 4.46 -5.98 -0.51
CA LEU A 50 3.18 -6.67 -0.37
C LEU A 50 3.38 -8.13 -0.02
N ALA A 51 4.26 -8.83 -0.75
CA ALA A 51 4.48 -10.27 -0.62
C ALA A 51 5.42 -10.63 0.52
N ILE A 52 5.17 -11.80 1.13
CA ILE A 52 6.11 -12.43 2.05
C ILE A 52 7.32 -12.89 1.25
N GLN A 53 8.51 -12.55 1.72
CA GLN A 53 9.76 -12.90 1.05
C GLN A 53 10.21 -14.31 1.41
N SER A 54 10.93 -14.96 0.51
CA SER A 54 11.51 -16.30 0.74
C SER A 54 12.69 -16.23 1.70
N GLN A 55 13.44 -15.13 1.69
CA GLN A 55 14.55 -14.89 2.57
C GLN A 55 14.33 -13.62 3.40
N PRO A 56 14.69 -13.62 4.69
CA PRO A 56 14.59 -12.43 5.53
C PRO A 56 15.57 -11.35 5.08
N THR A 57 15.15 -10.09 5.17
CA THR A 57 16.01 -8.93 4.90
C THR A 57 16.84 -8.61 6.14
N VAL A 58 18.03 -9.18 6.24
CA VAL A 58 18.88 -9.13 7.45
C VAL A 58 19.26 -7.70 7.85
N GLU A 59 19.60 -6.86 6.87
CA GLU A 59 20.05 -5.47 7.12
C GLU A 59 18.90 -4.50 7.41
N ALA A 60 17.69 -4.85 7.02
CA ALA A 60 16.49 -4.02 7.19
C ALA A 60 15.24 -4.88 7.45
N PRO A 61 15.13 -5.52 8.63
CA PRO A 61 14.01 -6.43 8.95
C PRO A 61 12.62 -5.79 8.83
N ALA A 62 12.52 -4.46 9.02
CA ALA A 62 11.27 -3.74 8.87
C ALA A 62 10.71 -3.78 7.45
N TYR A 63 11.53 -4.05 6.44
CA TYR A 63 11.09 -4.20 5.05
C TYR A 63 10.23 -5.46 4.84
N ASP A 64 10.40 -6.45 5.69
CA ASP A 64 9.68 -7.73 5.60
C ASP A 64 8.27 -7.65 6.18
N GLU A 65 7.92 -6.55 6.86
CA GLU A 65 6.57 -6.34 7.34
C GLU A 65 5.63 -6.00 6.18
N THR A 66 4.79 -6.96 5.81
CA THR A 66 3.93 -6.84 4.62
C THR A 66 2.86 -5.76 4.75
N PHE A 67 2.35 -5.30 3.63
CA PHE A 67 1.22 -4.36 3.62
C PHE A 67 0.00 -4.92 4.37
N CYS A 68 -0.26 -6.23 4.26
CA CYS A 68 -1.40 -6.85 4.95
C CYS A 68 -1.22 -6.83 6.47
N GLU A 69 -0.02 -7.10 6.97
CA GLU A 69 0.28 -7.01 8.41
C GLU A 69 0.13 -5.57 8.92
N ARG A 70 0.62 -4.59 8.17
CA ARG A 70 0.46 -3.18 8.54
C ARG A 70 -0.99 -2.71 8.44
N ALA A 71 -1.75 -3.20 7.47
CA ALA A 71 -3.17 -2.91 7.35
C ALA A 71 -3.97 -3.36 8.58
N LYS A 72 -3.58 -4.47 9.21
CA LYS A 72 -4.21 -4.96 10.45
C LYS A 72 -4.02 -4.05 11.65
N ARG A 73 -3.03 -3.15 11.60
CA ARG A 73 -2.77 -2.16 12.66
C ARG A 73 -3.34 -0.77 12.37
N MET A 74 -3.98 -0.57 11.23
CA MET A 74 -4.68 0.69 10.96
C MET A 74 -5.91 0.78 11.88
N GLU A 75 -6.05 1.92 12.55
CA GLU A 75 -7.12 2.16 13.53
C GLU A 75 -8.13 3.18 13.01
N GLY A 76 -9.39 2.94 13.31
CA GLY A 76 -10.50 3.82 12.94
C GLY A 76 -11.28 3.34 11.73
N GLU A 77 -12.21 4.17 11.29
CA GLU A 77 -13.12 3.87 10.16
C GLU A 77 -12.91 4.91 9.06
N PRO A 78 -12.18 4.56 8.00
CA PRO A 78 -11.96 5.44 6.86
C PRO A 78 -13.16 5.46 5.90
N ASP A 79 -13.35 6.56 5.20
CA ASP A 79 -14.26 6.64 4.04
C ASP A 79 -13.58 6.08 2.77
N ILE A 80 -12.26 6.27 2.68
CA ILE A 80 -11.46 5.87 1.52
C ILE A 80 -10.14 5.27 2.02
N ILE A 81 -9.69 4.21 1.36
CA ILE A 81 -8.36 3.64 1.55
C ILE A 81 -7.64 3.71 0.20
N VAL A 82 -6.48 4.33 0.18
CA VAL A 82 -5.58 4.37 -0.98
C VAL A 82 -4.44 3.40 -0.72
N VAL A 83 -4.24 2.45 -1.61
CA VAL A 83 -3.12 1.51 -1.56
C VAL A 83 -2.16 1.83 -2.70
N PHE A 84 -0.92 2.16 -2.37
CA PHE A 84 0.13 2.46 -3.34
C PHE A 84 1.40 1.71 -2.99
N GLY A 85 1.72 0.65 -3.72
CA GLY A 85 2.86 -0.21 -3.46
C GLY A 85 3.17 -1.16 -4.60
N GLY A 86 4.18 -2.01 -4.39
CA GLY A 86 4.67 -2.97 -5.37
C GLY A 86 6.02 -2.60 -5.98
N THR A 87 6.46 -1.35 -5.83
CA THR A 87 7.78 -0.91 -6.30
C THR A 87 8.91 -1.70 -5.65
N ASN A 88 8.81 -1.95 -4.35
CA ASN A 88 9.83 -2.70 -3.61
C ASN A 88 9.74 -4.22 -3.86
N ASP A 89 8.56 -4.75 -4.13
CA ASP A 89 8.41 -6.15 -4.57
C ASP A 89 9.17 -6.37 -5.89
N PHE A 90 9.04 -5.45 -6.83
CA PHE A 90 9.75 -5.49 -8.11
C PHE A 90 11.24 -5.19 -7.97
N GLY A 91 11.61 -4.16 -7.19
CA GLY A 91 12.97 -3.62 -7.13
C GLY A 91 13.94 -4.47 -6.33
N HIS A 92 13.52 -5.02 -5.20
CA HIS A 92 14.37 -5.79 -4.27
C HIS A 92 13.64 -6.92 -3.54
N GLY A 93 12.46 -7.31 -4.01
CA GLY A 93 11.75 -8.48 -3.51
C GLY A 93 12.28 -9.77 -4.16
N ASP A 94 12.11 -10.88 -3.46
CA ASP A 94 12.45 -12.23 -3.93
C ASP A 94 11.22 -13.12 -4.14
N ALA A 95 10.04 -12.63 -3.78
CA ALA A 95 8.79 -13.33 -4.01
C ALA A 95 8.45 -13.34 -5.51
N PRO A 96 8.00 -14.49 -6.08
CA PRO A 96 7.60 -14.53 -7.48
C PRO A 96 6.33 -13.71 -7.73
N PHE A 97 6.13 -13.30 -8.98
CA PHE A 97 4.90 -12.59 -9.36
C PHE A 97 3.65 -13.43 -9.09
N GLY A 98 3.71 -14.72 -9.42
CA GLY A 98 2.63 -15.67 -9.19
C GLY A 98 1.51 -15.62 -10.23
N ASP A 99 0.43 -16.31 -9.92
CA ASP A 99 -0.78 -16.41 -10.74
C ASP A 99 -1.91 -15.57 -10.12
N LEU A 100 -2.83 -15.08 -10.95
CA LEU A 100 -3.99 -14.29 -10.49
C LEU A 100 -4.94 -15.10 -9.57
N LEU A 101 -4.84 -16.41 -9.57
CA LEU A 101 -5.63 -17.31 -8.72
C LEU A 101 -4.93 -17.67 -7.41
N ASP A 102 -3.68 -17.26 -7.22
CA ASP A 102 -2.97 -17.48 -5.95
C ASP A 102 -3.73 -16.81 -4.80
N ASP A 103 -3.86 -17.52 -3.70
CA ASP A 103 -4.58 -17.08 -2.50
C ASP A 103 -3.69 -16.92 -1.27
N ALA A 104 -2.42 -17.32 -1.38
CA ALA A 104 -1.44 -17.19 -0.30
C ALA A 104 -0.45 -16.04 -0.59
N PRO A 105 0.00 -15.31 0.44
CA PRO A 105 0.79 -14.08 0.28
C PRO A 105 2.28 -14.32 -0.03
N TYR A 106 2.64 -15.50 -0.54
CA TYR A 106 4.03 -15.85 -0.93
C TYR A 106 4.36 -15.49 -2.37
N THR A 107 3.38 -14.99 -3.12
CA THR A 107 3.55 -14.39 -4.44
C THR A 107 2.97 -12.99 -4.42
N PHE A 108 3.39 -12.15 -5.36
CA PHE A 108 2.85 -10.79 -5.46
C PHE A 108 1.33 -10.80 -5.69
N CYS A 109 0.84 -11.64 -6.60
CA CYS A 109 -0.60 -11.77 -6.88
C CYS A 109 -1.38 -12.27 -5.66
N GLY A 110 -0.85 -13.29 -4.96
CA GLY A 110 -1.46 -13.83 -3.75
C GLY A 110 -1.50 -12.79 -2.62
N ALA A 111 -0.41 -12.04 -2.44
CA ALA A 111 -0.34 -10.96 -1.45
C ALA A 111 -1.34 -9.83 -1.75
N CYS A 112 -1.50 -9.45 -3.01
CA CYS A 112 -2.53 -8.48 -3.41
C CYS A 112 -3.94 -8.99 -3.06
N ARG A 113 -4.23 -10.25 -3.37
CA ARG A 113 -5.53 -10.85 -3.06
C ARG A 113 -5.79 -10.89 -1.55
N ASP A 114 -4.80 -11.32 -0.77
CA ASP A 114 -4.88 -11.37 0.69
C ASP A 114 -5.17 -9.99 1.28
N LEU A 115 -4.39 -8.98 0.89
CA LEU A 115 -4.57 -7.61 1.34
C LEU A 115 -5.96 -7.05 1.01
N PHE A 116 -6.37 -7.14 -0.27
CA PHE A 116 -7.65 -6.54 -0.67
C PHE A 116 -8.85 -7.29 -0.10
N THR A 117 -8.77 -8.60 0.06
CA THR A 117 -9.79 -9.39 0.76
C THR A 117 -9.91 -8.96 2.22
N TYR A 118 -8.78 -8.77 2.91
CA TYR A 118 -8.76 -8.27 4.28
C TYR A 118 -9.40 -6.88 4.38
N LEU A 119 -8.97 -5.93 3.53
CA LEU A 119 -9.47 -4.56 3.55
C LEU A 119 -10.98 -4.48 3.29
N GLN A 120 -11.49 -5.27 2.34
CA GLN A 120 -12.93 -5.31 2.04
C GLN A 120 -13.76 -5.86 3.19
N LYS A 121 -13.24 -6.88 3.90
CA LYS A 121 -13.91 -7.47 5.07
C LYS A 121 -13.85 -6.55 6.28
N ARG A 122 -12.70 -5.91 6.52
CA ARG A 122 -12.50 -5.04 7.68
C ARG A 122 -13.20 -3.70 7.52
N TYR A 123 -13.24 -3.15 6.31
CA TYR A 123 -13.79 -1.84 6.00
C TYR A 123 -14.85 -1.91 4.88
N PRO A 124 -15.99 -2.56 5.14
CA PRO A 124 -16.97 -2.86 4.08
C PRO A 124 -17.63 -1.62 3.46
N LEU A 125 -17.58 -0.49 4.16
CA LEU A 125 -18.15 0.78 3.69
C LEU A 125 -17.10 1.71 3.06
N ALA A 126 -15.82 1.39 3.19
CA ALA A 126 -14.76 2.20 2.63
C ALA A 126 -14.59 1.95 1.13
N ARG A 127 -14.32 3.02 0.39
CA ARG A 127 -13.91 2.89 -1.01
C ARG A 127 -12.42 2.60 -1.07
N ILE A 128 -12.04 1.48 -1.67
CA ILE A 128 -10.64 1.09 -1.84
C ILE A 128 -10.18 1.52 -3.22
N ILE A 129 -9.11 2.33 -3.26
CA ILE A 129 -8.44 2.81 -4.47
C ILE A 129 -7.04 2.23 -4.48
N ARG A 130 -6.69 1.54 -5.57
CA ARG A 130 -5.33 1.06 -5.81
C ARG A 130 -4.67 1.90 -6.90
N SER A 131 -3.43 2.29 -6.70
CA SER A 131 -2.61 2.80 -7.79
C SER A 131 -2.07 1.60 -8.58
N PRO A 132 -2.13 1.62 -9.91
CA PRO A 132 -1.44 0.59 -10.69
C PRO A 132 0.06 0.67 -10.36
N CYS A 133 0.65 -0.47 -10.05
CA CYS A 133 2.09 -0.59 -9.92
C CYS A 133 2.75 -0.23 -11.27
N ALA A 134 3.96 0.30 -11.22
CA ALA A 134 4.76 0.63 -12.40
C ALA A 134 5.02 -0.54 -13.38
N THR A 135 4.57 -1.74 -13.05
CA THR A 135 4.62 -2.94 -13.88
C THR A 135 3.45 -3.07 -14.86
N SER A 136 2.66 -2.02 -15.08
CA SER A 136 1.53 -2.06 -16.03
C SER A 136 1.95 -2.40 -17.47
N THR A 137 3.21 -2.25 -17.81
CA THR A 137 3.77 -2.69 -19.10
C THR A 137 3.92 -4.22 -19.23
N ALA A 138 3.91 -4.96 -18.14
CA ALA A 138 4.00 -6.42 -18.17
C ALA A 138 2.63 -7.12 -18.27
N ILE A 139 1.52 -6.39 -18.04
CA ILE A 139 0.15 -6.95 -18.05
C ILE A 139 -0.51 -6.80 -19.42
N SER A 140 0.08 -6.03 -20.33
CA SER A 140 -0.45 -5.82 -21.69
C SER A 140 0.23 -6.70 -22.77
N ALA A 141 0.99 -7.69 -22.35
CA ALA A 141 1.57 -8.67 -23.27
C ALA A 141 0.82 -10.00 -23.21
#